data_4f4f43b9516625ad2075749d2536e1e1
#
_entry.id   4f4f43b9516625ad2075749d2536e1e1
#
_cell.length_a   1.000
_cell.length_b   1.000
_cell.length_c   1.000
_cell.angle_alpha   90.00
_cell.angle_beta   90.00
_cell.angle_gamma   90.00
#
_symmetry.space_group_name_H-M   'P 1'
#
loop_
_entity.id
_entity.type
_entity.pdbx_description
1 polymer ?
#
loop_
_entity_poly.entity_id
_entity_poly.type
_entity_poly.pdbx_seq_one_letter_code
_entity_poly.pdbx_strand_id
1 'polypeptide(L)'
;MRKLILITASSPEIRNVRRTRVLNFQQITMPYLAARVSPGWDVIHFDEDAEEIDWHADADVVGITFHTPSAFHAYEIAARFRSRGICVVMGGPHVTLLPEEARLHADVLFLGEAEGLWEEFLRSYVTGCYSKIYQQAQAPCLDHVQQARKDCFHRQDYTGGVLFATRGCPSQCDFCTIAVMYPHKLRKRPIPEAAAEFASFRGKIIIFWDDNLAGDLEYAKALFRAITPYRKWWSSQASIHAGRDDEFLEAAANSGCKQLFLGLESISQQSMREVNKGFNHVDEYYQLIENIHSHGIAVQAGIVFGFDHDTLQIFEATIDFLENAGVQNATFNILTPFPGTRLFERMDAAGRILTRDWSKYNSRDHVVYQPKQMSVEILLSGFRYANQRFYSFPSIIKRLSRSSVQLWWTLPLNLAYRYRWYKQKNEHRTD
;
A
#
# COMPACT_ATOMS: atom_id res chain seq x y z
N MET A 1 7.14 -34.72 3.65
CA MET A 1 6.52 -33.49 3.08
C MET A 1 7.54 -32.38 3.26
N ARG A 2 7.84 -31.57 2.22
CA ARG A 2 8.79 -30.46 2.32
C ARG A 2 8.14 -29.29 3.07
N LYS A 3 8.95 -28.48 3.73
CA LYS A 3 8.48 -27.36 4.54
C LYS A 3 8.84 -26.03 3.87
N LEU A 4 7.84 -25.19 3.67
CA LEU A 4 7.97 -23.86 3.10
C LEU A 4 7.52 -22.82 4.13
N ILE A 5 8.41 -21.91 4.48
CA ILE A 5 8.06 -20.75 5.28
C ILE A 5 7.96 -19.54 4.34
N LEU A 6 6.86 -18.81 4.41
CA LEU A 6 6.65 -17.53 3.75
C LEU A 6 6.69 -16.43 4.80
N ILE A 7 7.44 -15.36 4.56
CA ILE A 7 7.59 -14.25 5.51
C ILE A 7 7.25 -12.93 4.83
N THR A 8 6.31 -12.21 5.41
CA THR A 8 6.12 -10.78 5.11
C THR A 8 6.94 -9.98 6.12
N ALA A 9 8.12 -9.52 5.69
CA ALA A 9 9.03 -8.83 6.60
C ALA A 9 8.61 -7.37 6.84
N SER A 10 8.58 -6.98 8.12
CA SER A 10 8.26 -5.63 8.55
C SER A 10 9.25 -5.19 9.63
N SER A 11 9.95 -4.05 9.41
CA SER A 11 10.90 -3.57 10.39
C SER A 11 10.24 -3.21 11.73
N PRO A 12 10.96 -3.26 12.86
CA PRO A 12 10.39 -2.93 14.17
C PRO A 12 9.68 -1.57 14.20
N GLU A 13 10.24 -0.55 13.55
CA GLU A 13 9.68 0.81 13.47
C GLU A 13 8.34 0.79 12.74
N ILE A 14 8.23 0.04 11.64
CA ILE A 14 6.98 -0.10 10.89
C ILE A 14 5.94 -0.89 11.67
N ARG A 15 6.36 -1.99 12.34
CA ARG A 15 5.47 -2.80 13.19
C ARG A 15 4.83 -2.00 14.30
N ASN A 16 5.61 -1.18 15.01
CA ASN A 16 5.09 -0.33 16.08
C ASN A 16 4.01 0.63 15.60
N VAL A 17 4.13 1.09 14.35
CA VAL A 17 3.12 1.94 13.70
C VAL A 17 1.87 1.15 13.31
N ARG A 18 2.01 -0.08 12.80
CA ARG A 18 0.92 -0.87 12.21
C ARG A 18 0.14 -1.71 13.20
N ARG A 19 0.73 -2.16 14.30
CA ARG A 19 0.09 -3.00 15.33
C ARG A 19 -1.00 -2.24 16.09
N THR A 20 -2.13 -1.96 15.44
CA THR A 20 -3.36 -1.52 16.12
C THR A 20 -4.46 -2.52 15.81
N ARG A 21 -5.20 -2.99 16.84
CA ARG A 21 -6.31 -3.94 16.68
C ARG A 21 -7.45 -3.43 15.75
N VAL A 22 -7.52 -2.13 15.49
CA VAL A 22 -8.65 -1.50 14.80
C VAL A 22 -8.41 -1.34 13.28
N LEU A 23 -7.16 -1.40 12.81
CA LEU A 23 -6.80 -1.17 11.40
C LEU A 23 -5.72 -2.17 10.95
N ASN A 24 -5.88 -3.42 11.34
CA ASN A 24 -4.97 -4.48 10.93
C ASN A 24 -5.54 -5.17 9.69
N PHE A 25 -4.87 -5.01 8.56
CA PHE A 25 -5.25 -5.62 7.29
C PHE A 25 -4.15 -6.60 6.86
N GLN A 26 -4.60 -7.71 6.36
CA GLN A 26 -3.76 -8.79 5.87
C GLN A 26 -2.90 -8.33 4.69
N GLN A 27 -1.62 -8.67 4.72
CA GLN A 27 -0.75 -8.56 3.55
C GLN A 27 -1.10 -9.68 2.55
N ILE A 28 -1.31 -9.33 1.28
CA ILE A 28 -1.90 -10.28 0.32
C ILE A 28 -0.87 -11.12 -0.47
N THR A 29 0.37 -10.64 -0.60
CA THR A 29 1.39 -11.28 -1.46
C THR A 29 1.62 -12.74 -1.09
N MET A 30 1.94 -13.02 0.18
CA MET A 30 2.26 -14.38 0.63
C MET A 30 1.05 -15.31 0.63
N PRO A 31 -0.18 -14.90 1.01
CA PRO A 31 -1.38 -15.72 0.84
C PRO A 31 -1.68 -16.15 -0.59
N TYR A 32 -1.45 -15.28 -1.58
CA TYR A 32 -1.62 -15.64 -2.99
C TYR A 32 -0.51 -16.59 -3.47
N LEU A 33 0.74 -16.42 -3.01
CA LEU A 33 1.81 -17.37 -3.31
C LEU A 33 1.57 -18.72 -2.65
N ALA A 34 1.10 -18.75 -1.40
CA ALA A 34 0.74 -19.97 -0.69
C ALA A 34 -0.35 -20.78 -1.42
N ALA A 35 -1.32 -20.11 -2.04
CA ALA A 35 -2.35 -20.75 -2.84
C ALA A 35 -1.81 -21.48 -4.08
N ARG A 36 -0.64 -21.06 -4.58
CA ARG A 36 0.02 -21.63 -5.76
C ARG A 36 1.01 -22.74 -5.43
N VAL A 37 1.11 -23.15 -4.18
CA VAL A 37 2.00 -24.22 -3.76
C VAL A 37 1.36 -25.57 -4.07
N SER A 38 2.07 -26.41 -4.85
CA SER A 38 1.60 -27.73 -5.22
C SER A 38 1.54 -28.69 -4.01
N PRO A 39 0.75 -29.77 -4.07
CA PRO A 39 0.75 -30.81 -3.04
C PRO A 39 2.16 -31.35 -2.75
N GLY A 40 2.43 -31.69 -1.50
CA GLY A 40 3.75 -32.18 -1.05
C GLY A 40 4.56 -31.16 -0.26
N TRP A 41 4.08 -29.93 -0.16
CA TRP A 41 4.65 -28.89 0.69
C TRP A 41 3.72 -28.59 1.88
N ASP A 42 4.32 -28.45 3.05
CA ASP A 42 3.69 -27.86 4.24
C ASP A 42 4.07 -26.37 4.27
N VAL A 43 3.06 -25.50 4.34
CA VAL A 43 3.27 -24.05 4.19
C VAL A 43 2.87 -23.32 5.45
N ILE A 44 3.79 -22.56 5.99
CA ILE A 44 3.57 -21.65 7.12
C ILE A 44 3.82 -20.21 6.63
N HIS A 45 2.98 -19.27 7.03
CA HIS A 45 3.21 -17.86 6.77
C HIS A 45 3.37 -17.08 8.08
N PHE A 46 4.44 -16.30 8.18
CA PHE A 46 4.65 -15.32 9.24
C PHE A 46 4.44 -13.91 8.65
N ASP A 47 3.40 -13.23 9.12
CA ASP A 47 3.19 -11.80 8.86
C ASP A 47 3.71 -11.03 10.07
N GLU A 48 4.89 -10.40 9.96
CA GLU A 48 5.49 -9.66 11.07
C GLU A 48 4.66 -8.45 11.53
N ASP A 49 3.70 -7.98 10.73
CA ASP A 49 2.74 -6.96 11.20
C ASP A 49 1.75 -7.55 12.23
N ALA A 50 1.58 -8.86 12.28
CA ALA A 50 0.63 -9.55 13.17
C ALA A 50 1.30 -10.46 14.20
N GLU A 51 2.41 -11.12 13.86
CA GLU A 51 3.06 -12.14 14.69
C GLU A 51 4.59 -12.09 14.60
N GLU A 52 5.27 -12.83 15.47
CA GLU A 52 6.72 -12.96 15.46
C GLU A 52 7.14 -14.22 14.68
N ILE A 53 8.33 -14.17 14.06
CA ILE A 53 8.90 -15.30 13.35
C ILE A 53 9.35 -16.34 14.37
N ASP A 54 8.97 -17.60 14.17
CA ASP A 54 9.60 -18.72 14.87
C ASP A 54 10.97 -19.04 14.24
N TRP A 55 12.02 -18.59 14.91
CA TRP A 55 13.40 -18.77 14.45
C TRP A 55 13.90 -20.21 14.45
N HIS A 56 13.20 -21.12 15.16
CA HIS A 56 13.54 -22.53 15.26
C HIS A 56 12.73 -23.41 14.31
N ALA A 57 11.74 -22.84 13.63
CA ALA A 57 10.94 -23.59 12.67
C ALA A 57 11.82 -24.23 11.58
N ASP A 58 11.54 -25.50 11.28
CA ASP A 58 12.20 -26.22 10.20
C ASP A 58 11.65 -25.79 8.86
N ALA A 59 12.52 -25.57 7.90
CA ALA A 59 12.15 -25.28 6.51
C ALA A 59 13.16 -25.84 5.52
N ASP A 60 12.68 -26.26 4.35
CA ASP A 60 13.51 -26.53 3.17
C ASP A 60 13.75 -25.23 2.40
N VAL A 61 12.72 -24.35 2.34
CA VAL A 61 12.75 -23.07 1.65
C VAL A 61 12.08 -21.99 2.51
N VAL A 62 12.68 -20.81 2.53
CA VAL A 62 12.10 -19.59 3.13
C VAL A 62 11.94 -18.54 2.04
N GLY A 63 10.69 -18.11 1.79
CA GLY A 63 10.36 -17.01 0.88
C GLY A 63 10.08 -15.72 1.66
N ILE A 64 10.79 -14.64 1.34
CA ILE A 64 10.68 -13.36 2.04
C ILE A 64 10.22 -12.26 1.06
N THR A 65 9.14 -11.55 1.41
CA THR A 65 8.73 -10.33 0.70
C THR A 65 8.85 -9.11 1.61
N PHE A 66 9.24 -7.97 1.04
CA PHE A 66 9.40 -6.73 1.80
C PHE A 66 9.38 -5.49 0.92
N HIS A 67 9.10 -4.35 1.56
CA HIS A 67 9.22 -3.01 1.01
C HIS A 67 10.54 -2.36 1.43
N THR A 68 10.94 -1.31 0.74
CA THR A 68 12.22 -0.61 0.97
C THR A 68 12.53 -0.31 2.43
N PRO A 69 11.61 0.22 3.27
CA PRO A 69 11.95 0.49 4.67
C PRO A 69 12.28 -0.73 5.51
N SER A 70 11.92 -1.93 5.07
CA SER A 70 12.20 -3.18 5.78
C SER A 70 13.36 -3.98 5.19
N ALA A 71 14.14 -3.40 4.24
CA ALA A 71 15.16 -4.14 3.51
C ALA A 71 16.25 -4.71 4.42
N PHE A 72 16.86 -3.90 5.27
CA PHE A 72 17.93 -4.37 6.16
C PHE A 72 17.44 -5.43 7.13
N HIS A 73 16.23 -5.25 7.68
CA HIS A 73 15.60 -6.26 8.53
C HIS A 73 15.35 -7.59 7.76
N ALA A 74 14.87 -7.51 6.53
CA ALA A 74 14.69 -8.69 5.69
C ALA A 74 16.02 -9.41 5.38
N TYR A 75 17.11 -8.65 5.20
CA TYR A 75 18.45 -9.22 5.03
C TYR A 75 18.97 -9.91 6.29
N GLU A 76 18.66 -9.39 7.48
CA GLU A 76 18.97 -10.06 8.75
C GLU A 76 18.19 -11.38 8.89
N ILE A 77 16.89 -11.37 8.55
CA ILE A 77 16.07 -12.59 8.52
C ILE A 77 16.71 -13.63 7.60
N ALA A 78 17.07 -13.22 6.39
CA ALA A 78 17.71 -14.10 5.41
C ALA A 78 19.02 -14.68 5.92
N ALA A 79 19.89 -13.85 6.51
CA ALA A 79 21.17 -14.29 7.04
C ALA A 79 21.01 -15.39 8.11
N ARG A 80 20.01 -15.24 8.99
CA ARG A 80 19.71 -16.25 10.03
C ARG A 80 19.27 -17.60 9.45
N PHE A 81 18.38 -17.61 8.45
CA PHE A 81 17.95 -18.86 7.82
C PHE A 81 19.05 -19.48 6.95
N ARG A 82 19.81 -18.66 6.20
CA ARG A 82 20.96 -19.14 5.41
C ARG A 82 22.07 -19.74 6.27
N SER A 83 22.34 -19.19 7.46
CA SER A 83 23.32 -19.77 8.40
C SER A 83 22.96 -21.17 8.88
N ARG A 84 21.68 -21.56 8.77
CA ARG A 84 21.17 -22.92 9.03
C ARG A 84 21.18 -23.81 7.79
N GLY A 85 21.70 -23.34 6.65
CA GLY A 85 21.72 -24.08 5.39
C GLY A 85 20.37 -24.13 4.67
N ILE A 86 19.42 -23.27 5.03
CA ILE A 86 18.09 -23.20 4.43
C ILE A 86 18.14 -22.30 3.20
N CYS A 87 17.53 -22.74 2.09
CA CYS A 87 17.43 -21.96 0.86
C CYS A 87 16.53 -20.76 1.07
N VAL A 88 17.06 -19.54 0.86
CA VAL A 88 16.32 -18.29 0.99
C VAL A 88 16.02 -17.68 -0.36
N VAL A 89 14.73 -17.42 -0.57
CA VAL A 89 14.16 -16.76 -1.75
C VAL A 89 13.66 -15.39 -1.37
N MET A 90 14.03 -14.36 -2.12
CA MET A 90 13.55 -13.01 -1.91
C MET A 90 12.77 -12.48 -3.11
N GLY A 91 11.72 -11.72 -2.83
CA GLY A 91 10.90 -11.02 -3.83
C GLY A 91 10.22 -9.79 -3.26
N GLY A 92 9.38 -9.17 -4.05
CA GLY A 92 8.63 -7.98 -3.67
C GLY A 92 9.25 -6.67 -4.20
N PRO A 93 8.67 -5.52 -3.80
CA PRO A 93 9.00 -4.23 -4.40
C PRO A 93 10.48 -3.86 -4.31
N HIS A 94 11.08 -3.97 -3.13
CA HIS A 94 12.49 -3.57 -2.97
C HIS A 94 13.45 -4.43 -3.80
N VAL A 95 13.24 -5.75 -3.80
CA VAL A 95 14.05 -6.71 -4.59
C VAL A 95 13.96 -6.41 -6.08
N THR A 96 12.77 -6.06 -6.55
CA THR A 96 12.53 -5.70 -7.96
C THR A 96 13.23 -4.40 -8.35
N LEU A 97 13.26 -3.42 -7.43
CA LEU A 97 13.86 -2.10 -7.67
C LEU A 97 15.39 -2.11 -7.51
N LEU A 98 15.93 -2.95 -6.62
CA LEU A 98 17.37 -3.04 -6.32
C LEU A 98 17.87 -4.51 -6.33
N PRO A 99 17.79 -5.21 -7.46
CA PRO A 99 18.14 -6.63 -7.53
C PRO A 99 19.63 -6.89 -7.25
N GLU A 100 20.53 -5.97 -7.62
CA GLU A 100 21.96 -6.13 -7.40
C GLU A 100 22.36 -6.09 -5.92
N GLU A 101 21.61 -5.34 -5.11
CA GLU A 101 21.78 -5.33 -3.65
C GLU A 101 21.21 -6.62 -3.06
N ALA A 102 19.95 -6.94 -3.39
CA ALA A 102 19.23 -8.09 -2.83
C ALA A 102 19.91 -9.43 -3.11
N ARG A 103 20.59 -9.61 -4.27
CA ARG A 103 21.31 -10.86 -4.64
C ARG A 103 22.44 -11.23 -3.68
N LEU A 104 22.95 -10.30 -2.90
CA LEU A 104 23.97 -10.57 -1.90
C LEU A 104 23.41 -11.30 -0.67
N HIS A 105 22.10 -11.23 -0.47
CA HIS A 105 21.42 -11.68 0.73
C HIS A 105 20.52 -12.90 0.52
N ALA A 106 20.28 -13.33 -0.73
CA ALA A 106 19.39 -14.44 -1.05
C ALA A 106 20.07 -15.47 -1.97
N ASP A 107 19.54 -16.70 -1.96
CA ASP A 107 19.98 -17.77 -2.88
C ASP A 107 19.23 -17.68 -4.20
N VAL A 108 17.97 -17.17 -4.16
CA VAL A 108 17.10 -16.98 -5.32
C VAL A 108 16.37 -15.65 -5.24
N LEU A 109 16.26 -14.93 -6.35
CA LEU A 109 15.49 -13.71 -6.48
C LEU A 109 14.30 -13.87 -7.42
N PHE A 110 13.19 -13.26 -7.02
CA PHE A 110 12.02 -13.05 -7.86
C PHE A 110 11.87 -11.56 -8.18
N LEU A 111 12.00 -11.20 -9.44
CA LEU A 111 11.90 -9.82 -9.92
C LEU A 111 10.54 -9.59 -10.59
N GLY A 112 9.79 -8.63 -10.08
CA GLY A 112 8.41 -8.39 -10.50
C GLY A 112 7.43 -9.40 -9.92
N GLU A 113 6.57 -9.93 -10.77
CA GLU A 113 5.48 -10.82 -10.38
C GLU A 113 5.90 -12.29 -10.43
N ALA A 114 5.47 -13.06 -9.45
CA ALA A 114 5.92 -14.43 -9.24
C ALA A 114 4.97 -15.50 -9.83
N GLU A 115 3.80 -15.12 -10.34
CA GLU A 115 2.80 -16.04 -10.88
C GLU A 115 3.39 -16.92 -12.01
N GLY A 116 3.22 -18.24 -11.92
CA GLY A 116 3.81 -19.22 -12.84
C GLY A 116 5.27 -19.54 -12.54
N LEU A 117 6.11 -18.56 -12.28
CA LEU A 117 7.51 -18.74 -11.94
C LEU A 117 7.70 -19.35 -10.53
N TRP A 118 6.78 -19.06 -9.60
CA TRP A 118 6.82 -19.64 -8.25
C TRP A 118 6.60 -21.15 -8.28
N GLU A 119 5.62 -21.60 -9.03
CA GLU A 119 5.36 -23.02 -9.24
C GLU A 119 6.52 -23.72 -9.96
N GLU A 120 7.14 -23.04 -10.93
CA GLU A 120 8.33 -23.55 -11.63
C GLU A 120 9.51 -23.69 -10.66
N PHE A 121 9.79 -22.66 -9.85
CA PHE A 121 10.84 -22.73 -8.85
C PHE A 121 10.64 -23.90 -7.89
N LEU A 122 9.45 -24.04 -7.31
CA LEU A 122 9.19 -25.13 -6.34
C LEU A 122 9.36 -26.52 -6.96
N ARG A 123 9.00 -26.71 -8.23
CA ARG A 123 9.26 -27.97 -8.95
C ARG A 123 10.75 -28.20 -9.18
N SER A 124 11.45 -27.19 -9.65
CA SER A 124 12.89 -27.29 -9.97
C SER A 124 13.75 -27.39 -8.71
N TYR A 125 13.31 -26.79 -7.59
CA TYR A 125 13.97 -26.98 -6.29
C TYR A 125 13.99 -28.45 -5.86
N VAL A 126 12.89 -29.17 -6.07
CA VAL A 126 12.80 -30.61 -5.72
C VAL A 126 13.84 -31.45 -6.47
N THR A 127 14.16 -31.08 -7.71
CA THR A 127 15.15 -31.76 -8.56
C THR A 127 16.58 -31.21 -8.41
N GLY A 128 16.75 -30.13 -7.67
CA GLY A 128 18.04 -29.46 -7.50
C GLY A 128 18.51 -28.62 -8.69
N CYS A 129 17.64 -28.39 -9.70
CA CYS A 129 17.96 -27.70 -10.95
C CYS A 129 17.19 -26.37 -11.08
N TYR A 130 17.33 -25.45 -10.12
CA TYR A 130 16.64 -24.17 -10.13
C TYR A 130 17.55 -23.00 -10.52
N SER A 131 16.94 -21.96 -11.08
CA SER A 131 17.62 -20.70 -11.43
C SER A 131 17.82 -19.81 -10.21
N LYS A 132 18.86 -18.98 -10.23
CA LYS A 132 19.10 -17.98 -9.18
C LYS A 132 18.22 -16.74 -9.30
N ILE A 133 17.70 -16.45 -10.49
CA ILE A 133 16.84 -15.32 -10.78
C ILE A 133 15.65 -15.81 -11.59
N TYR A 134 14.46 -15.42 -11.15
CA TYR A 134 13.19 -15.61 -11.82
C TYR A 134 12.59 -14.25 -12.15
N GLN A 135 12.40 -13.99 -13.44
CA GLN A 135 11.81 -12.75 -13.95
C GLN A 135 10.99 -13.05 -15.19
N GLN A 136 9.79 -12.55 -15.24
CA GLN A 136 8.94 -12.69 -16.42
C GLN A 136 9.34 -11.70 -17.51
N ALA A 137 9.41 -12.18 -18.75
CA ALA A 137 9.62 -11.31 -19.91
C ALA A 137 8.43 -10.37 -20.16
N GLN A 138 7.24 -10.80 -19.78
CA GLN A 138 6.00 -10.02 -19.87
C GLN A 138 5.17 -10.21 -18.62
N ALA A 139 4.46 -9.18 -18.20
CA ALA A 139 3.57 -9.26 -17.05
C ALA A 139 2.49 -10.33 -17.26
N PRO A 140 2.25 -11.23 -16.30
CA PRO A 140 1.32 -12.34 -16.45
C PRO A 140 -0.12 -11.86 -16.62
N CYS A 141 -0.94 -12.65 -17.29
CA CYS A 141 -2.38 -12.48 -17.30
C CYS A 141 -2.94 -12.69 -15.87
N LEU A 142 -3.98 -11.96 -15.52
CA LEU A 142 -4.65 -12.13 -14.23
C LEU A 142 -5.86 -13.09 -14.29
N ASP A 143 -5.98 -13.86 -15.37
CA ASP A 143 -6.95 -14.94 -15.48
C ASP A 143 -6.53 -16.11 -14.58
N HIS A 144 -7.50 -16.76 -13.96
CA HIS A 144 -7.28 -17.91 -13.08
C HIS A 144 -6.37 -17.61 -11.86
N VAL A 145 -6.47 -16.39 -11.33
CA VAL A 145 -5.82 -16.07 -10.06
C VAL A 145 -6.49 -16.88 -8.94
N GLN A 146 -5.73 -17.76 -8.33
CA GLN A 146 -6.21 -18.54 -7.19
C GLN A 146 -6.54 -17.60 -6.03
N GLN A 147 -7.61 -17.91 -5.30
CA GLN A 147 -7.97 -17.13 -4.10
C GLN A 147 -6.87 -17.24 -3.05
N ALA A 148 -6.65 -16.16 -2.32
CA ALA A 148 -5.66 -16.13 -1.24
C ALA A 148 -5.89 -17.28 -0.23
N ARG A 149 -4.84 -18.02 0.09
CA ARG A 149 -4.89 -19.13 1.05
C ARG A 149 -4.94 -18.60 2.48
N LYS A 150 -6.07 -18.82 3.15
CA LYS A 150 -6.38 -18.24 4.47
C LYS A 150 -5.96 -19.13 5.64
N ASP A 151 -5.77 -20.42 5.39
CA ASP A 151 -5.44 -21.43 6.40
C ASP A 151 -3.97 -21.42 6.86
N CYS A 152 -3.09 -20.76 6.10
CA CYS A 152 -1.69 -20.62 6.46
C CYS A 152 -1.38 -19.42 7.38
N PHE A 153 -2.42 -18.72 7.89
CA PHE A 153 -2.26 -17.65 8.86
C PHE A 153 -2.40 -18.16 10.29
N HIS A 154 -1.45 -17.84 11.15
CA HIS A 154 -1.51 -18.18 12.57
C HIS A 154 -2.47 -17.31 13.37
N ARG A 155 -2.77 -16.11 12.89
CA ARG A 155 -3.73 -15.19 13.49
C ARG A 155 -4.86 -14.85 12.53
N GLN A 156 -6.10 -14.88 13.06
CA GLN A 156 -7.30 -14.48 12.32
C GLN A 156 -7.81 -13.10 12.77
N ASP A 157 -7.00 -12.30 13.45
CA ASP A 157 -7.37 -11.01 14.04
C ASP A 157 -7.28 -9.84 13.05
N TYR A 158 -7.62 -10.08 11.79
CA TYR A 158 -7.69 -9.02 10.79
C TYR A 158 -9.05 -8.33 10.79
N THR A 159 -9.04 -7.01 10.56
CA THR A 159 -10.25 -6.18 10.56
C THR A 159 -11.23 -6.54 9.43
N GLY A 160 -10.73 -7.09 8.32
CA GLY A 160 -11.54 -7.46 7.18
C GLY A 160 -10.80 -8.34 6.18
N GLY A 161 -11.51 -8.76 5.13
CA GLY A 161 -10.92 -9.44 3.99
C GLY A 161 -10.16 -8.47 3.09
N VAL A 162 -9.12 -8.95 2.43
CA VAL A 162 -8.35 -8.18 1.46
C VAL A 162 -8.19 -8.98 0.17
N LEU A 163 -8.49 -8.36 -0.96
CA LEU A 163 -8.29 -8.91 -2.30
C LEU A 163 -7.87 -7.80 -3.26
N PHE A 164 -7.52 -8.16 -4.48
CA PHE A 164 -7.37 -7.23 -5.59
C PHE A 164 -8.24 -7.65 -6.77
N ALA A 165 -8.75 -6.69 -7.52
CA ALA A 165 -9.48 -6.89 -8.77
C ALA A 165 -8.65 -6.45 -9.97
N THR A 166 -7.77 -5.47 -9.77
CA THR A 166 -6.84 -4.95 -10.78
C THR A 166 -5.42 -4.89 -10.23
N ARG A 167 -4.44 -4.82 -11.12
CA ARG A 167 -3.03 -4.62 -10.77
C ARG A 167 -2.39 -3.62 -11.72
N GLY A 168 -1.65 -2.66 -11.15
CA GLY A 168 -1.03 -1.56 -11.88
C GLY A 168 -1.93 -0.33 -11.98
N CYS A 169 -1.41 0.71 -12.61
CA CYS A 169 -2.09 1.99 -12.79
C CYS A 169 -1.75 2.55 -14.17
N PRO A 170 -2.69 3.18 -14.90
CA PRO A 170 -2.39 3.79 -16.18
C PRO A 170 -1.54 5.07 -16.07
N SER A 171 -1.48 5.66 -14.87
CA SER A 171 -0.72 6.88 -14.59
C SER A 171 0.77 6.60 -14.39
N GLN A 172 1.61 7.60 -14.70
CA GLN A 172 3.08 7.49 -14.66
C GLN A 172 3.70 8.58 -13.78
N CYS A 173 3.19 8.68 -12.54
CA CYS A 173 3.70 9.67 -11.58
C CYS A 173 5.16 9.38 -11.21
N ASP A 174 6.02 10.41 -11.24
CA ASP A 174 7.47 10.27 -11.11
C ASP A 174 7.94 9.71 -9.76
N PHE A 175 7.14 9.87 -8.70
CA PHE A 175 7.44 9.37 -7.36
C PHE A 175 6.93 7.94 -7.10
N CYS A 176 6.10 7.40 -8.00
CA CYS A 176 5.34 6.19 -7.74
C CYS A 176 6.10 4.92 -8.15
N THR A 177 6.30 4.00 -7.20
CA THR A 177 6.93 2.70 -7.48
C THR A 177 6.08 1.81 -8.38
N ILE A 178 4.75 1.96 -8.37
CA ILE A 178 3.83 1.24 -9.26
C ILE A 178 4.10 1.57 -10.73
N ALA A 179 4.45 2.84 -11.04
CA ALA A 179 4.83 3.25 -12.39
C ALA A 179 6.10 2.54 -12.90
N VAL A 180 6.99 2.15 -11.98
CA VAL A 180 8.21 1.39 -12.31
C VAL A 180 7.92 -0.10 -12.43
N MET A 181 7.17 -0.66 -11.47
CA MET A 181 6.87 -2.10 -11.41
C MET A 181 5.90 -2.54 -12.52
N TYR A 182 4.94 -1.68 -12.88
CA TYR A 182 3.88 -1.98 -13.85
C TYR A 182 3.74 -0.85 -14.89
N PRO A 183 4.76 -0.60 -15.73
CA PRO A 183 4.79 0.57 -16.60
C PRO A 183 3.58 0.59 -17.57
N HIS A 184 2.76 1.64 -17.48
CA HIS A 184 1.59 1.92 -18.33
C HIS A 184 0.53 0.81 -18.42
N LYS A 185 0.47 -0.11 -17.45
CA LYS A 185 -0.43 -1.26 -17.56
C LYS A 185 -1.37 -1.34 -16.37
N LEU A 186 -2.65 -1.23 -16.64
CA LEU A 186 -3.70 -1.71 -15.75
C LEU A 186 -4.16 -3.07 -16.28
N ARG A 187 -4.01 -4.12 -15.49
CA ARG A 187 -4.50 -5.47 -15.78
C ARG A 187 -5.66 -5.79 -14.86
N LYS A 188 -6.62 -6.54 -15.37
CA LYS A 188 -7.91 -6.79 -14.71
C LYS A 188 -8.11 -8.29 -14.55
N ARG A 189 -8.59 -8.71 -13.38
CA ARG A 189 -9.07 -10.08 -13.17
C ARG A 189 -10.42 -10.26 -13.84
N PRO A 190 -10.78 -11.47 -14.28
CA PRO A 190 -12.14 -11.79 -14.66
C PRO A 190 -13.11 -11.44 -13.52
N ILE A 191 -14.16 -10.68 -13.83
CA ILE A 191 -15.15 -10.23 -12.84
C ILE A 191 -15.74 -11.39 -12.02
N PRO A 192 -16.12 -12.54 -12.62
CA PRO A 192 -16.64 -13.66 -11.85
C PRO A 192 -15.66 -14.18 -10.79
N GLU A 193 -14.34 -14.20 -11.08
CA GLU A 193 -13.32 -14.66 -10.15
C GLU A 193 -13.14 -13.68 -8.98
N ALA A 194 -13.04 -12.37 -9.27
CA ALA A 194 -12.93 -11.34 -8.25
C ALA A 194 -14.19 -11.31 -7.36
N ALA A 195 -15.37 -11.43 -7.94
CA ALA A 195 -16.64 -11.47 -7.21
C ALA A 195 -16.79 -12.75 -6.36
N ALA A 196 -16.33 -13.90 -6.84
CA ALA A 196 -16.33 -15.14 -6.07
C ALA A 196 -15.39 -15.05 -4.86
N GLU A 197 -14.21 -14.46 -5.03
CA GLU A 197 -13.30 -14.23 -3.90
C GLU A 197 -13.87 -13.24 -2.90
N PHE A 198 -14.46 -12.13 -3.37
CA PHE A 198 -15.18 -11.17 -2.51
C PHE A 198 -16.27 -11.85 -1.69
N ALA A 199 -17.05 -12.73 -2.30
CA ALA A 199 -18.08 -13.50 -1.64
C ALA A 199 -17.54 -14.44 -0.56
N SER A 200 -16.36 -15.04 -0.79
CA SER A 200 -15.76 -16.08 0.06
C SER A 200 -15.32 -15.58 1.45
N PHE A 201 -15.13 -14.28 1.65
CA PHE A 201 -14.81 -13.73 2.96
C PHE A 201 -16.00 -13.83 3.91
N ARG A 202 -15.79 -14.28 5.15
CA ARG A 202 -16.84 -14.37 6.17
C ARG A 202 -17.25 -13.00 6.73
N GLY A 203 -16.30 -12.06 6.81
CA GLY A 203 -16.53 -10.71 7.34
C GLY A 203 -17.31 -9.81 6.37
N LYS A 204 -17.88 -8.73 6.91
CA LYS A 204 -18.59 -7.72 6.11
C LYS A 204 -17.68 -6.64 5.53
N ILE A 205 -16.48 -6.46 6.07
CA ILE A 205 -15.55 -5.40 5.65
C ILE A 205 -14.53 -6.01 4.71
N ILE A 206 -14.39 -5.44 3.52
CA ILE A 206 -13.48 -5.86 2.48
C ILE A 206 -12.66 -4.66 2.00
N ILE A 207 -11.37 -4.87 1.80
CA ILE A 207 -10.50 -3.89 1.18
C ILE A 207 -10.08 -4.41 -0.20
N PHE A 208 -10.37 -3.65 -1.24
CA PHE A 208 -9.73 -3.83 -2.53
C PHE A 208 -8.35 -3.16 -2.49
N TRP A 209 -7.30 -3.99 -2.51
CA TRP A 209 -5.91 -3.55 -2.43
C TRP A 209 -5.35 -3.25 -3.83
N ASP A 210 -6.16 -2.57 -4.60
CA ASP A 210 -5.86 -2.16 -5.98
C ASP A 210 -5.04 -0.87 -5.97
N ASP A 211 -4.12 -0.72 -6.93
CA ASP A 211 -3.32 0.50 -7.07
C ASP A 211 -4.18 1.68 -7.53
N ASN A 212 -5.19 1.41 -8.36
CA ASN A 212 -6.19 2.39 -8.81
C ASN A 212 -7.41 1.64 -9.41
N LEU A 213 -8.39 1.33 -8.57
CA LEU A 213 -9.60 0.62 -9.03
C LEU A 213 -10.41 1.42 -10.07
N ALA A 214 -10.33 2.76 -10.04
CA ALA A 214 -10.95 3.65 -11.02
C ALA A 214 -10.09 3.86 -12.29
N GLY A 215 -9.04 3.09 -12.48
CA GLY A 215 -8.20 3.16 -13.68
C GLY A 215 -8.89 2.66 -14.95
N ASP A 216 -9.98 1.90 -14.81
CA ASP A 216 -10.91 1.51 -15.87
C ASP A 216 -12.33 1.53 -15.28
N LEU A 217 -13.06 2.61 -15.56
CA LEU A 217 -14.39 2.86 -14.96
C LEU A 217 -15.43 1.82 -15.40
N GLU A 218 -15.39 1.36 -16.63
CA GLU A 218 -16.35 0.38 -17.15
C GLU A 218 -16.18 -0.99 -16.47
N TYR A 219 -14.92 -1.42 -16.32
CA TYR A 219 -14.62 -2.62 -15.55
C TYR A 219 -15.06 -2.48 -14.09
N ALA A 220 -14.76 -1.36 -13.46
CA ALA A 220 -15.12 -1.11 -12.06
C ALA A 220 -16.66 -1.13 -11.86
N LYS A 221 -17.42 -0.44 -12.73
CA LYS A 221 -18.88 -0.46 -12.71
C LYS A 221 -19.46 -1.87 -12.86
N ALA A 222 -18.91 -2.66 -13.77
CA ALA A 222 -19.34 -4.05 -13.97
C ALA A 222 -18.98 -4.92 -12.75
N LEU A 223 -17.81 -4.76 -12.15
CA LEU A 223 -17.43 -5.42 -10.90
C LEU A 223 -18.39 -5.05 -9.75
N PHE A 224 -18.71 -3.77 -9.59
CA PHE A 224 -19.60 -3.30 -8.52
C PHE A 224 -21.01 -3.92 -8.66
N ARG A 225 -21.55 -3.98 -9.88
CA ARG A 225 -22.82 -4.68 -10.13
C ARG A 225 -22.74 -6.16 -9.74
N ALA A 226 -21.63 -6.84 -10.04
CA ALA A 226 -21.43 -8.25 -9.72
C ALA A 226 -21.32 -8.53 -8.23
N ILE A 227 -20.75 -7.61 -7.43
CA ILE A 227 -20.56 -7.79 -5.97
C ILE A 227 -21.77 -7.30 -5.15
N THR A 228 -22.66 -6.50 -5.70
CA THR A 228 -23.85 -5.94 -5.02
C THR A 228 -24.67 -6.99 -4.26
N PRO A 229 -24.96 -8.19 -4.80
CA PRO A 229 -25.78 -9.20 -4.12
C PRO A 229 -25.21 -9.69 -2.79
N TYR A 230 -23.88 -9.56 -2.59
CA TYR A 230 -23.22 -10.06 -1.36
C TYR A 230 -23.38 -9.14 -0.15
N ARG A 231 -23.86 -7.91 -0.33
CA ARG A 231 -24.21 -6.95 0.75
C ARG A 231 -23.09 -6.73 1.76
N LYS A 232 -21.85 -6.60 1.29
CA LYS A 232 -20.67 -6.31 2.10
C LYS A 232 -20.28 -4.85 1.96
N TRP A 233 -19.51 -4.36 2.91
CA TRP A 233 -18.93 -3.02 2.89
C TRP A 233 -17.51 -3.11 2.36
N TRP A 234 -17.14 -2.17 1.54
CA TRP A 234 -15.80 -2.17 0.99
C TRP A 234 -15.20 -0.76 0.88
N SER A 235 -13.87 -0.70 0.79
CA SER A 235 -13.10 0.49 0.43
C SER A 235 -12.00 0.10 -0.57
N SER A 236 -11.52 1.09 -1.33
CA SER A 236 -10.40 0.93 -2.27
C SER A 236 -9.66 2.23 -2.51
N GLN A 237 -8.50 2.13 -3.16
CA GLN A 237 -7.82 3.27 -3.73
C GLN A 237 -8.42 3.60 -5.11
N ALA A 238 -8.54 4.90 -5.38
CA ALA A 238 -9.03 5.41 -6.65
C ALA A 238 -8.35 6.76 -6.99
N SER A 239 -8.32 7.10 -8.25
CA SER A 239 -7.99 8.47 -8.64
C SER A 239 -9.16 9.41 -8.33
N ILE A 240 -8.88 10.70 -8.06
CA ILE A 240 -9.90 11.72 -7.81
C ILE A 240 -10.89 11.86 -8.99
N HIS A 241 -10.46 11.50 -10.20
CA HIS A 241 -11.30 11.55 -11.39
C HIS A 241 -12.55 10.65 -11.33
N ALA A 242 -12.55 9.64 -10.46
CA ALA A 242 -13.75 8.87 -10.15
C ALA A 242 -14.93 9.76 -9.72
N GLY A 243 -14.65 10.90 -9.11
CA GLY A 243 -15.65 11.89 -8.71
C GLY A 243 -16.39 12.58 -9.87
N ARG A 244 -15.96 12.40 -11.12
CA ARG A 244 -16.62 12.97 -12.31
C ARG A 244 -17.69 12.07 -12.93
N ASP A 245 -17.73 10.79 -12.54
CA ASP A 245 -18.59 9.79 -13.15
C ASP A 245 -19.68 9.36 -12.14
N ASP A 246 -20.87 9.94 -12.28
CA ASP A 246 -22.01 9.68 -11.39
C ASP A 246 -22.45 8.21 -11.45
N GLU A 247 -22.39 7.56 -12.63
CA GLU A 247 -22.74 6.15 -12.77
C GLU A 247 -21.74 5.26 -11.99
N PHE A 248 -20.44 5.61 -11.99
CA PHE A 248 -19.45 4.93 -11.17
C PHE A 248 -19.74 5.11 -9.68
N LEU A 249 -20.05 6.33 -9.25
CA LEU A 249 -20.32 6.63 -7.83
C LEU A 249 -21.59 5.95 -7.36
N GLU A 250 -22.65 5.97 -8.17
CA GLU A 250 -23.91 5.27 -7.87
C GLU A 250 -23.70 3.75 -7.77
N ALA A 251 -23.01 3.15 -8.75
CA ALA A 251 -22.70 1.72 -8.73
C ALA A 251 -21.82 1.33 -7.52
N ALA A 252 -20.82 2.17 -7.18
CA ALA A 252 -19.99 1.98 -6.00
C ALA A 252 -20.82 2.03 -4.71
N ALA A 253 -21.66 3.04 -4.52
CA ALA A 253 -22.50 3.20 -3.35
C ALA A 253 -23.47 2.01 -3.20
N ASN A 254 -24.15 1.62 -4.28
CA ASN A 254 -25.11 0.51 -4.31
C ASN A 254 -24.44 -0.84 -4.01
N SER A 255 -23.18 -1.03 -4.37
CA SER A 255 -22.40 -2.25 -4.08
C SER A 255 -21.81 -2.28 -2.67
N GLY A 256 -21.98 -1.18 -1.90
CA GLY A 256 -21.55 -1.10 -0.50
C GLY A 256 -20.21 -0.40 -0.26
N CYS A 257 -19.74 0.42 -1.20
CA CYS A 257 -18.59 1.30 -0.99
C CYS A 257 -18.84 2.22 0.22
N LYS A 258 -17.90 2.26 1.15
CA LYS A 258 -17.98 3.14 2.32
C LYS A 258 -16.96 4.26 2.26
N GLN A 259 -15.85 4.03 1.57
CA GLN A 259 -14.75 4.99 1.52
C GLN A 259 -13.89 4.77 0.28
N LEU A 260 -13.48 5.86 -0.35
CA LEU A 260 -12.43 5.87 -1.37
C LEU A 260 -11.18 6.57 -0.82
N PHE A 261 -10.02 5.91 -0.94
CA PHE A 261 -8.73 6.54 -0.73
C PHE A 261 -8.31 7.23 -2.03
N LEU A 262 -8.19 8.55 -1.99
CA LEU A 262 -7.90 9.38 -3.16
C LEU A 262 -6.50 9.98 -3.04
N GLY A 263 -5.63 9.68 -3.98
CA GLY A 263 -4.33 10.31 -4.09
C GLY A 263 -4.44 11.76 -4.57
N LEU A 264 -4.74 12.69 -3.68
CA LEU A 264 -4.74 14.13 -3.99
C LEU A 264 -3.30 14.66 -4.09
N GLU A 265 -2.43 14.17 -3.25
CA GLU A 265 -1.00 14.46 -3.06
C GLU A 265 -0.73 15.89 -2.61
N SER A 266 -1.17 16.92 -3.35
CA SER A 266 -0.99 18.31 -2.99
C SER A 266 -2.16 19.19 -3.48
N ILE A 267 -2.34 20.33 -2.82
CA ILE A 267 -3.24 21.41 -3.25
C ILE A 267 -2.51 22.43 -4.15
N SER A 268 -1.28 22.16 -4.54
CA SER A 268 -0.49 22.97 -5.47
C SER A 268 -0.50 22.35 -6.85
N GLN A 269 -1.14 23.02 -7.81
CA GLN A 269 -1.14 22.56 -9.21
C GLN A 269 0.27 22.49 -9.80
N GLN A 270 1.16 23.36 -9.33
CA GLN A 270 2.55 23.38 -9.78
C GLN A 270 3.31 22.15 -9.30
N SER A 271 3.13 21.77 -8.03
CA SER A 271 3.69 20.54 -7.47
C SER A 271 3.18 19.29 -8.21
N MET A 272 1.89 19.28 -8.60
CA MET A 272 1.34 18.16 -9.37
C MET A 272 1.94 18.04 -10.78
N ARG A 273 2.17 19.17 -11.46
CA ARG A 273 2.83 19.17 -12.77
C ARG A 273 4.28 18.69 -12.70
N GLU A 274 5.01 19.07 -11.64
CA GLU A 274 6.41 18.69 -11.40
C GLU A 274 6.63 17.18 -11.36
N VAL A 275 5.69 16.44 -10.82
CA VAL A 275 5.79 14.99 -10.60
C VAL A 275 4.96 14.16 -11.59
N ASN A 276 4.66 14.74 -12.76
CA ASN A 276 3.88 14.10 -13.81
C ASN A 276 2.48 13.63 -13.35
N LYS A 277 1.87 14.37 -12.41
CA LYS A 277 0.49 14.18 -11.93
C LYS A 277 -0.39 15.40 -12.25
N GLY A 278 0.01 16.20 -13.24
CA GLY A 278 -0.69 17.42 -13.63
C GLY A 278 -2.09 17.22 -14.20
N PHE A 279 -2.49 15.95 -14.47
CA PHE A 279 -3.85 15.57 -14.80
C PHE A 279 -4.82 15.71 -13.61
N ASN A 280 -4.32 15.74 -12.36
CA ASN A 280 -5.11 16.17 -11.22
C ASN A 280 -5.27 17.70 -11.27
N HIS A 281 -6.48 18.16 -11.50
CA HIS A 281 -6.83 19.57 -11.49
C HIS A 281 -7.26 20.00 -10.09
N VAL A 282 -6.40 20.76 -9.41
CA VAL A 282 -6.59 21.14 -8.00
C VAL A 282 -7.83 21.99 -7.77
N ASP A 283 -8.18 22.84 -8.73
CA ASP A 283 -9.37 23.69 -8.74
C ASP A 283 -10.69 22.91 -8.73
N GLU A 284 -10.68 21.67 -9.23
CA GLU A 284 -11.86 20.80 -9.24
C GLU A 284 -12.03 19.98 -7.94
N TYR A 285 -11.04 19.92 -7.06
CA TYR A 285 -11.06 19.02 -5.91
C TYR A 285 -12.29 19.19 -5.02
N TYR A 286 -12.73 20.42 -4.74
CA TYR A 286 -13.92 20.66 -3.94
C TYR A 286 -15.16 20.02 -4.57
N GLN A 287 -15.39 20.29 -5.83
CA GLN A 287 -16.56 19.77 -6.56
C GLN A 287 -16.56 18.24 -6.62
N LEU A 288 -15.40 17.64 -6.92
CA LEU A 288 -15.27 16.18 -7.02
C LEU A 288 -15.48 15.49 -5.67
N ILE A 289 -14.95 16.07 -4.58
CA ILE A 289 -15.18 15.57 -3.21
C ILE A 289 -16.66 15.70 -2.82
N GLU A 290 -17.28 16.83 -3.11
CA GLU A 290 -18.71 17.05 -2.85
C GLU A 290 -19.58 16.05 -3.60
N ASN A 291 -19.26 15.75 -4.86
CA ASN A 291 -19.97 14.75 -5.63
C ASN A 291 -19.82 13.33 -5.02
N ILE A 292 -18.63 12.95 -4.59
CA ILE A 292 -18.42 11.67 -3.90
C ILE A 292 -19.24 11.59 -2.61
N HIS A 293 -19.27 12.67 -1.83
CA HIS A 293 -20.05 12.78 -0.58
C HIS A 293 -21.56 12.70 -0.83
N SER A 294 -22.07 13.28 -1.93
CA SER A 294 -23.49 13.24 -2.27
C SER A 294 -24.01 11.82 -2.51
N HIS A 295 -23.13 10.90 -2.91
CA HIS A 295 -23.40 9.48 -3.04
C HIS A 295 -23.19 8.68 -1.72
N GLY A 296 -22.95 9.36 -0.59
CA GLY A 296 -22.76 8.71 0.73
C GLY A 296 -21.42 7.98 0.90
N ILE A 297 -20.44 8.25 0.04
CA ILE A 297 -19.11 7.65 0.08
C ILE A 297 -18.15 8.60 0.81
N ALA A 298 -17.43 8.08 1.82
CA ALA A 298 -16.39 8.84 2.52
C ALA A 298 -15.14 9.02 1.68
N VAL A 299 -14.43 10.13 1.89
CA VAL A 299 -13.14 10.38 1.28
C VAL A 299 -12.03 10.26 2.32
N GLN A 300 -11.00 9.48 1.98
CA GLN A 300 -9.70 9.50 2.63
C GLN A 300 -8.68 10.11 1.67
N ALA A 301 -8.13 11.27 2.02
CA ALA A 301 -7.14 11.94 1.19
C ALA A 301 -5.73 11.41 1.46
N GLY A 302 -5.01 11.01 0.42
CA GLY A 302 -3.56 10.85 0.42
C GLY A 302 -2.91 12.20 0.13
N ILE A 303 -2.10 12.70 1.06
CA ILE A 303 -1.38 13.96 0.97
C ILE A 303 0.12 13.71 1.14
N VAL A 304 0.91 14.38 0.34
CA VAL A 304 2.38 14.34 0.37
C VAL A 304 2.90 15.78 0.51
N PHE A 305 3.78 16.01 1.46
CA PHE A 305 4.48 17.28 1.65
C PHE A 305 5.94 17.18 1.22
N GLY A 306 6.48 18.29 0.74
CA GLY A 306 7.90 18.44 0.42
C GLY A 306 8.22 18.44 -1.07
N PHE A 307 7.23 18.70 -1.92
CA PHE A 307 7.47 19.01 -3.34
C PHE A 307 8.33 20.26 -3.50
N ASP A 308 9.00 20.39 -4.63
CA ASP A 308 9.93 21.48 -4.88
C ASP A 308 9.29 22.90 -4.86
N HIS A 309 7.97 22.98 -5.00
CA HIS A 309 7.20 24.22 -4.94
C HIS A 309 6.47 24.42 -3.60
N ASP A 310 6.60 23.50 -2.65
CA ASP A 310 5.95 23.61 -1.36
C ASP A 310 6.70 24.64 -0.48
N THR A 311 6.00 25.69 -0.07
CA THR A 311 6.45 26.68 0.92
C THR A 311 5.85 26.38 2.30
N LEU A 312 6.24 27.16 3.32
CA LEU A 312 5.72 26.99 4.69
C LEU A 312 4.19 27.00 4.79
N GLN A 313 3.55 27.76 3.92
CA GLN A 313 2.09 27.93 3.92
C GLN A 313 1.35 26.66 3.49
N ILE A 314 2.02 25.70 2.82
CA ILE A 314 1.37 24.48 2.31
C ILE A 314 0.71 23.66 3.42
N PHE A 315 1.30 23.60 4.60
CA PHE A 315 0.79 22.79 5.70
C PHE A 315 -0.58 23.29 6.20
N GLU A 316 -0.68 24.60 6.51
CA GLU A 316 -1.91 25.19 6.99
C GLU A 316 -2.97 25.22 5.89
N ALA A 317 -2.63 25.68 4.69
CA ALA A 317 -3.54 25.72 3.55
C ALA A 317 -4.12 24.34 3.21
N THR A 318 -3.32 23.28 3.31
CA THR A 318 -3.79 21.90 3.09
C THR A 318 -4.81 21.49 4.15
N ILE A 319 -4.56 21.78 5.42
CA ILE A 319 -5.50 21.45 6.50
C ILE A 319 -6.79 22.23 6.34
N ASP A 320 -6.71 23.53 6.07
CA ASP A 320 -7.89 24.37 5.84
C ASP A 320 -8.72 23.87 4.65
N PHE A 321 -8.06 23.47 3.55
CA PHE A 321 -8.71 22.86 2.41
C PHE A 321 -9.46 21.58 2.82
N LEU A 322 -8.78 20.62 3.48
CA LEU A 322 -9.37 19.34 3.88
C LEU A 322 -10.54 19.53 4.87
N GLU A 323 -10.41 20.47 5.81
CA GLU A 323 -11.48 20.83 6.75
C GLU A 323 -12.69 21.43 6.04
N ASN A 324 -12.47 22.34 5.09
CA ASN A 324 -13.53 23.00 4.37
C ASN A 324 -14.22 22.08 3.37
N ALA A 325 -13.49 21.17 2.73
CA ALA A 325 -14.05 20.12 1.87
C ALA A 325 -14.74 18.98 2.64
N GLY A 326 -14.71 19.00 3.98
CA GLY A 326 -15.34 17.96 4.81
C GLY A 326 -14.70 16.57 4.65
N VAL A 327 -13.42 16.50 4.28
CA VAL A 327 -12.72 15.23 4.10
C VAL A 327 -12.66 14.46 5.41
N GLN A 328 -13.16 13.23 5.44
CA GLN A 328 -13.32 12.48 6.67
C GLN A 328 -11.98 12.02 7.27
N ASN A 329 -11.09 11.49 6.43
CA ASN A 329 -9.78 11.00 6.87
C ASN A 329 -8.68 11.51 5.92
N ALA A 330 -7.46 11.62 6.41
CA ALA A 330 -6.28 11.90 5.58
C ALA A 330 -5.09 11.07 6.05
N THR A 331 -4.26 10.69 5.10
CA THR A 331 -2.93 10.14 5.36
C THR A 331 -1.92 11.13 4.84
N PHE A 332 -1.14 11.70 5.76
CA PHE A 332 -0.04 12.59 5.40
C PHE A 332 1.24 11.80 5.26
N ASN A 333 2.01 12.12 4.24
CA ASN A 333 3.32 11.53 3.97
C ASN A 333 4.33 12.64 3.66
N ILE A 334 5.60 12.33 3.89
CA ILE A 334 6.73 13.13 3.41
C ILE A 334 7.13 12.56 2.06
N LEU A 335 7.37 13.41 1.07
CA LEU A 335 7.87 12.99 -0.23
C LEU A 335 9.13 12.16 -0.04
N THR A 336 9.10 10.93 -0.54
CA THR A 336 10.21 10.01 -0.40
C THR A 336 10.58 9.49 -1.79
N PRO A 337 11.76 9.85 -2.28
CA PRO A 337 12.26 9.37 -3.56
C PRO A 337 12.68 7.90 -3.41
N PHE A 338 11.79 6.97 -3.68
CA PHE A 338 12.10 5.54 -3.64
C PHE A 338 13.04 5.14 -4.78
N PRO A 339 14.01 4.23 -4.54
CA PRO A 339 14.96 3.80 -5.55
C PRO A 339 14.24 3.28 -6.81
N GLY A 340 14.83 3.49 -7.98
CA GLY A 340 14.26 3.12 -9.27
C GLY A 340 13.15 4.03 -9.79
N THR A 341 12.66 5.00 -9.01
CA THR A 341 11.67 5.99 -9.48
C THR A 341 12.37 7.15 -10.20
N ARG A 342 11.69 7.77 -11.16
CA ARG A 342 12.20 8.97 -11.86
C ARG A 342 12.52 10.10 -10.88
N LEU A 343 11.74 10.22 -9.80
CA LEU A 343 12.02 11.19 -8.75
C LEU A 343 13.35 10.92 -8.06
N PHE A 344 13.64 9.66 -7.73
CA PHE A 344 14.91 9.27 -7.14
C PHE A 344 16.07 9.61 -8.06
N GLU A 345 16.01 9.20 -9.33
CA GLU A 345 17.04 9.46 -10.33
C GLU A 345 17.32 10.95 -10.49
N ARG A 346 16.25 11.76 -10.57
CA ARG A 346 16.36 13.22 -10.67
C ARG A 346 17.00 13.85 -9.44
N MET A 347 16.62 13.42 -8.24
CA MET A 347 17.17 13.94 -6.99
C MET A 347 18.60 13.47 -6.75
N ASP A 348 18.93 12.24 -7.11
CA ASP A 348 20.28 11.69 -7.01
C ASP A 348 21.25 12.41 -7.94
N ALA A 349 20.87 12.59 -9.22
CA ALA A 349 21.66 13.35 -10.19
C ALA A 349 21.87 14.81 -9.77
N ALA A 350 20.92 15.39 -9.01
CA ALA A 350 21.05 16.73 -8.45
C ALA A 350 21.84 16.78 -7.12
N GLY A 351 22.35 15.67 -6.62
CA GLY A 351 23.06 15.58 -5.34
C GLY A 351 22.19 15.87 -4.12
N ARG A 352 20.88 15.64 -4.21
CA ARG A 352 19.90 15.98 -3.18
C ARG A 352 19.53 14.80 -2.28
N ILE A 353 19.96 13.58 -2.56
CA ILE A 353 19.75 12.42 -1.69
C ILE A 353 20.67 12.53 -0.49
N LEU A 354 20.13 12.60 0.72
CA LEU A 354 20.88 12.78 1.96
C LEU A 354 21.37 11.46 2.55
N THR A 355 20.69 10.37 2.29
CA THR A 355 21.03 9.05 2.81
C THR A 355 20.51 7.94 1.91
N ARG A 356 21.20 6.80 1.90
CA ARG A 356 20.72 5.53 1.32
C ARG A 356 20.47 4.47 2.41
N ASP A 357 20.27 4.93 3.62
CA ASP A 357 19.77 4.09 4.70
C ASP A 357 18.27 3.82 4.45
N TRP A 358 17.99 2.65 3.87
CA TRP A 358 16.63 2.29 3.45
C TRP A 358 15.63 2.24 4.60
N SER A 359 16.06 2.01 5.83
CA SER A 359 15.17 2.03 7.01
C SER A 359 14.49 3.40 7.20
N LYS A 360 15.12 4.47 6.72
CA LYS A 360 14.61 5.85 6.78
C LYS A 360 13.59 6.20 5.70
N TYR A 361 13.40 5.32 4.70
CA TYR A 361 12.49 5.55 3.57
C TYR A 361 11.04 5.21 3.92
N ASN A 362 10.57 5.62 5.10
CA ASN A 362 9.24 5.29 5.62
C ASN A 362 8.17 6.36 5.35
N SER A 363 8.53 7.47 4.69
CA SER A 363 7.65 8.59 4.32
C SER A 363 7.01 9.35 5.51
N ARG A 364 7.53 9.19 6.74
CA ARG A 364 6.91 9.76 7.96
C ARG A 364 7.91 10.40 8.93
N ASP A 365 8.92 9.66 9.33
CA ASP A 365 9.77 10.06 10.44
C ASP A 365 11.09 10.68 9.98
N HIS A 366 11.40 10.49 8.70
CA HIS A 366 12.66 10.95 8.11
C HIS A 366 12.43 11.67 6.78
N VAL A 367 13.22 12.70 6.55
CA VAL A 367 13.40 13.34 5.24
C VAL A 367 14.73 12.85 4.69
N VAL A 368 14.69 12.10 3.59
CA VAL A 368 15.87 11.43 3.01
C VAL A 368 16.49 12.21 1.85
N TYR A 369 16.01 13.42 1.59
CA TYR A 369 16.47 14.30 0.52
C TYR A 369 16.50 15.76 1.00
N GLN A 370 17.19 16.64 0.27
CA GLN A 370 17.20 18.07 0.54
C GLN A 370 16.01 18.76 -0.16
N PRO A 371 15.02 19.30 0.60
CA PRO A 371 13.92 20.09 0.04
C PRO A 371 14.45 21.42 -0.56
N LYS A 372 13.73 22.02 -1.52
CA LYS A 372 14.15 23.28 -2.15
C LYS A 372 13.72 24.53 -1.39
N GLN A 373 12.50 24.56 -0.87
CA GLN A 373 11.89 25.78 -0.32
C GLN A 373 11.88 25.81 1.22
N MET A 374 12.38 24.76 1.86
CA MET A 374 12.43 24.67 3.32
C MET A 374 13.55 23.74 3.78
N SER A 375 13.92 23.81 5.06
CA SER A 375 14.88 22.86 5.64
C SER A 375 14.19 21.52 5.95
N VAL A 376 15.02 20.48 6.19
CA VAL A 376 14.58 19.14 6.63
C VAL A 376 13.73 19.24 7.92
N GLU A 377 14.18 20.05 8.88
CA GLU A 377 13.50 20.23 10.18
C GLU A 377 12.13 20.93 10.02
N ILE A 378 12.06 21.88 9.11
CA ILE A 378 10.81 22.58 8.79
C ILE A 378 9.81 21.60 8.16
N LEU A 379 10.24 20.78 7.21
CA LEU A 379 9.37 19.78 6.58
C LEU A 379 8.85 18.77 7.62
N LEU A 380 9.71 18.25 8.49
CA LEU A 380 9.32 17.34 9.57
C LEU A 380 8.36 17.99 10.56
N SER A 381 8.65 19.22 10.97
CA SER A 381 7.78 19.94 11.92
C SER A 381 6.41 20.26 11.30
N GLY A 382 6.36 20.67 10.03
CA GLY A 382 5.14 20.92 9.28
C GLY A 382 4.30 19.66 9.09
N PHE A 383 4.94 18.54 8.75
CA PHE A 383 4.28 17.24 8.70
C PHE A 383 3.64 16.84 10.05
N ARG A 384 4.37 17.04 11.16
CA ARG A 384 3.87 16.79 12.51
C ARG A 384 2.72 17.72 12.88
N TYR A 385 2.85 19.01 12.54
CA TYR A 385 1.78 20.00 12.72
C TYR A 385 0.51 19.59 11.97
N ALA A 386 0.61 19.20 10.70
CA ALA A 386 -0.51 18.78 9.88
C ALA A 386 -1.28 17.60 10.51
N ASN A 387 -0.57 16.56 10.92
CA ASN A 387 -1.18 15.41 11.60
C ASN A 387 -1.87 15.82 12.91
N GLN A 388 -1.18 16.59 13.76
CA GLN A 388 -1.72 17.04 15.04
C GLN A 388 -2.96 17.90 14.88
N ARG A 389 -2.94 18.85 13.94
CA ARG A 389 -4.03 19.79 13.67
C ARG A 389 -5.24 19.09 13.08
N PHE A 390 -5.04 18.25 12.05
CA PHE A 390 -6.11 17.53 11.36
C PHE A 390 -6.82 16.52 12.27
N TYR A 391 -6.09 15.81 13.12
CA TYR A 391 -6.66 14.84 14.07
C TYR A 391 -6.92 15.42 15.47
N SER A 392 -6.97 16.75 15.61
CA SER A 392 -7.48 17.41 16.80
C SER A 392 -8.99 17.24 16.93
N PHE A 393 -9.55 17.23 18.15
CA PHE A 393 -11.00 17.13 18.34
C PHE A 393 -11.77 18.25 17.62
N PRO A 394 -11.36 19.53 17.69
CA PRO A 394 -12.05 20.60 16.95
C PRO A 394 -12.09 20.34 15.44
N SER A 395 -10.98 19.89 14.84
CA SER A 395 -10.93 19.57 13.42
C SER A 395 -11.81 18.36 13.06
N ILE A 396 -11.80 17.30 13.86
CA ILE A 396 -12.65 16.13 13.66
C ILE A 396 -14.13 16.55 13.68
N ILE A 397 -14.56 17.33 14.68
CA ILE A 397 -15.94 17.81 14.78
C ILE A 397 -16.28 18.69 13.57
N LYS A 398 -15.44 19.66 13.22
CA LYS A 398 -15.65 20.56 12.08
C LYS A 398 -15.86 19.80 10.77
N ARG A 399 -15.03 18.80 10.49
CA ARG A 399 -15.09 18.01 9.26
C ARG A 399 -16.31 17.09 9.23
N LEU A 400 -16.56 16.36 10.32
CA LEU A 400 -17.67 15.40 10.36
C LEU A 400 -19.03 16.09 10.43
N SER A 401 -19.15 17.29 11.01
CA SER A 401 -20.40 18.06 11.02
C SER A 401 -20.76 18.62 9.63
N ARG A 402 -19.82 18.75 8.74
CA ARG A 402 -20.02 19.21 7.35
C ARG A 402 -20.24 18.08 6.36
N SER A 403 -20.03 16.84 6.81
CA SER A 403 -20.12 15.67 5.96
C SER A 403 -21.53 15.05 6.01
N SER A 404 -22.09 14.75 4.84
CA SER A 404 -23.33 13.95 4.70
C SER A 404 -23.09 12.45 4.89
N VAL A 405 -21.82 12.03 5.06
CA VAL A 405 -21.44 10.62 5.13
C VAL A 405 -21.65 10.04 6.52
N GLN A 406 -21.94 8.75 6.58
CA GLN A 406 -22.32 8.02 7.80
C GLN A 406 -21.28 8.10 8.93
N LEU A 407 -21.63 8.72 10.04
CA LEU A 407 -20.74 8.92 11.19
C LEU A 407 -20.28 7.61 11.84
N TRP A 408 -21.10 6.57 11.82
CA TRP A 408 -20.74 5.27 12.40
C TRP A 408 -19.53 4.61 11.72
N TRP A 409 -19.25 4.96 10.46
CA TRP A 409 -18.07 4.50 9.73
C TRP A 409 -16.86 5.43 9.97
N THR A 410 -17.09 6.73 9.87
CA THR A 410 -16.01 7.73 9.82
C THR A 410 -15.47 8.11 11.20
N LEU A 411 -16.32 8.18 12.24
CA LEU A 411 -15.89 8.56 13.58
C LEU A 411 -14.92 7.56 14.22
N PRO A 412 -15.19 6.23 14.22
CA PRO A 412 -14.23 5.25 14.75
C PRO A 412 -12.87 5.30 14.06
N LEU A 413 -12.84 5.51 12.74
CA LEU A 413 -11.60 5.65 11.99
C LEU A 413 -10.81 6.89 12.42
N ASN A 414 -11.47 8.04 12.57
CA ASN A 414 -10.83 9.27 13.05
C ASN A 414 -10.21 9.09 14.45
N LEU A 415 -10.94 8.44 15.37
CA LEU A 415 -10.44 8.16 16.72
C LEU A 415 -9.26 7.18 16.69
N ALA A 416 -9.29 6.17 15.83
CA ALA A 416 -8.19 5.22 15.64
C ALA A 416 -6.94 5.91 15.08
N TYR A 417 -7.07 6.74 14.04
CA TYR A 417 -5.96 7.53 13.51
C TYR A 417 -5.39 8.51 14.53
N ARG A 418 -6.26 9.20 15.30
CA ARG A 418 -5.86 10.08 16.39
C ARG A 418 -5.06 9.29 17.45
N TYR A 419 -5.60 8.17 17.94
CA TYR A 419 -4.93 7.32 18.93
C TYR A 419 -3.54 6.89 18.44
N ARG A 420 -3.46 6.41 17.20
CA ARG A 420 -2.23 5.97 16.54
C ARG A 420 -1.18 7.09 16.50
N TRP A 421 -1.59 8.30 16.09
CA TRP A 421 -0.71 9.46 16.03
C TRP A 421 -0.14 9.82 17.42
N TYR A 422 -0.98 9.88 18.45
CA TYR A 422 -0.52 10.24 19.79
C TYR A 422 0.32 9.16 20.45
N LYS A 423 0.07 7.89 20.17
CA LYS A 423 0.91 6.78 20.64
C LYS A 423 2.33 6.91 20.10
N GLN A 424 2.49 7.12 18.80
CA GLN A 424 3.80 7.31 18.16
C GLN A 424 4.57 8.51 18.73
N LYS A 425 3.89 9.63 18.94
CA LYS A 425 4.51 10.85 19.50
C LYS A 425 5.10 10.61 20.90
N ASN A 426 4.52 9.73 21.70
CA ASN A 426 4.99 9.43 23.05
C ASN A 426 6.19 8.46 23.04
N GLU A 427 6.24 7.52 22.11
CA GLU A 427 7.36 6.58 21.95
C GLU A 427 8.66 7.32 21.53
N HIS A 428 8.57 8.32 20.65
CA HIS A 428 9.74 9.16 20.26
C HIS A 428 10.17 10.21 21.31
N ARG A 429 9.50 10.31 22.47
CA ARG A 429 9.90 11.20 23.56
C ARG A 429 10.66 10.49 24.68
N THR A 430 10.74 9.18 24.63
CA THR A 430 11.42 8.33 25.61
C THR A 430 12.81 7.86 25.16
N ASP A 431 13.19 8.16 23.92
CA ASP A 431 14.54 8.03 23.37
C ASP A 431 15.20 9.42 23.26
#